data_c561bc78c66520e465396f7939630b8c
#
_entry.id   c561bc78c66520e465396f7939630b8c
#
_cell.length_a   1.000
_cell.length_b   1.000
_cell.length_c   1.000
_cell.angle_alpha   90.00
_cell.angle_beta   90.00
_cell.angle_gamma   90.00
#
_symmetry.space_group_name_H-M   'P 1'
#
loop_
_entity.id
_entity.type
_entity.pdbx_description
1 polymer ?
#
loop_
_entity_poly.entity_id
_entity_poly.type
_entity_poly.pdbx_seq_one_letter_code
_entity_poly.pdbx_strand_id
1 'polypeptide(L)'
;MKQLFLATLLGSTIAMCTAAMAADTDLKTLEAAAKAEGAVNSVGMPDDWANWKGTWEDLAKNYGLKHIDTDMSSAQEIAKFAAEKDNASADIGDVGAAFGPIAV
;
A
#
# COMPACT_ATOMS: atom_id res chain seq x y z
N MET A 1 32.45 -56.11 -25.95
CA MET A 1 31.13 -55.85 -25.30
C MET A 1 31.31 -54.69 -24.32
N LYS A 2 30.92 -53.51 -24.71
CA LYS A 2 31.00 -52.33 -23.89
C LYS A 2 29.55 -51.99 -23.42
N GLN A 3 29.30 -52.15 -22.11
CA GLN A 3 28.04 -51.77 -21.52
C GLN A 3 28.07 -50.28 -21.22
N LEU A 4 27.15 -49.56 -21.87
CA LEU A 4 26.91 -48.13 -21.59
C LEU A 4 25.93 -48.04 -20.42
N PHE A 5 26.39 -47.56 -19.28
CA PHE A 5 25.51 -47.19 -18.18
C PHE A 5 24.94 -45.78 -18.42
N LEU A 6 23.65 -45.72 -18.71
CA LEU A 6 22.90 -44.47 -18.81
C LEU A 6 22.42 -44.09 -17.41
N ALA A 7 23.08 -43.12 -16.78
CA ALA A 7 22.66 -42.59 -15.52
C ALA A 7 21.59 -41.51 -15.74
N THR A 8 20.35 -41.85 -15.41
CA THR A 8 19.22 -40.92 -15.43
C THR A 8 19.26 -40.06 -14.16
N LEU A 9 19.64 -38.83 -14.32
CA LEU A 9 19.56 -37.83 -13.25
C LEU A 9 18.12 -37.32 -13.14
N LEU A 10 17.37 -37.82 -12.15
CA LEU A 10 16.07 -37.23 -11.77
C LEU A 10 16.34 -35.93 -11.02
N GLY A 11 16.22 -34.82 -11.71
CA GLY A 11 16.21 -33.50 -11.11
C GLY A 11 14.90 -33.26 -10.36
N SER A 12 14.91 -33.34 -9.04
CA SER A 12 13.79 -32.99 -8.16
C SER A 12 13.74 -31.47 -8.02
N THR A 13 12.91 -30.80 -8.79
CA THR A 13 12.60 -29.38 -8.60
C THR A 13 11.71 -29.22 -7.37
N ILE A 14 12.31 -28.86 -6.24
CA ILE A 14 11.58 -28.42 -5.06
C ILE A 14 11.04 -27.03 -5.36
N ALA A 15 9.77 -26.93 -5.68
CA ALA A 15 9.04 -25.67 -5.72
C ALA A 15 8.92 -25.17 -4.28
N MET A 16 9.79 -24.22 -3.90
CA MET A 16 9.63 -23.45 -2.67
C MET A 16 8.39 -22.56 -2.85
N CYS A 17 7.24 -23.02 -2.36
CA CYS A 17 6.12 -22.14 -2.04
C CYS A 17 6.59 -21.23 -0.89
N THR A 18 7.06 -20.04 -1.21
CA THR A 18 7.13 -18.95 -0.24
C THR A 18 5.70 -18.54 0.06
N ALA A 19 5.13 -19.12 1.12
CA ALA A 19 3.95 -18.55 1.74
C ALA A 19 4.33 -17.11 2.13
N ALA A 20 3.71 -16.13 1.50
CA ALA A 20 3.74 -14.76 1.98
C ALA A 20 3.07 -14.79 3.36
N MET A 21 3.86 -14.93 4.41
CA MET A 21 3.43 -14.68 5.76
C MET A 21 3.08 -13.19 5.76
N ALA A 22 1.80 -12.87 5.90
CA ALA A 22 1.39 -11.53 6.31
C ALA A 22 2.11 -11.32 7.64
N ALA A 23 3.20 -10.57 7.62
CA ALA A 23 3.93 -10.23 8.82
C ALA A 23 2.95 -9.49 9.70
N ASP A 24 2.76 -9.97 10.92
CA ASP A 24 2.10 -9.22 11.99
C ASP A 24 3.04 -8.04 12.29
N THR A 25 2.88 -6.98 11.45
CA THR A 25 3.72 -5.79 11.51
C THR A 25 3.24 -5.01 12.72
N ASP A 26 4.00 -5.06 13.80
CA ASP A 26 3.63 -4.32 15.00
C ASP A 26 3.61 -2.80 14.71
N LEU A 27 2.80 -2.07 15.47
CA LEU A 27 2.60 -0.63 15.29
C LEU A 27 3.92 0.17 15.31
N LYS A 28 4.89 -0.25 16.12
CA LYS A 28 6.19 0.44 16.21
C LYS A 28 6.99 0.32 14.92
N THR A 29 6.92 -0.84 14.28
CA THR A 29 7.56 -1.05 12.97
C THR A 29 6.90 -0.20 11.90
N LEU A 30 5.56 -0.10 11.89
CA LEU A 30 4.83 0.79 10.99
C LEU A 30 5.15 2.26 11.23
N GLU A 31 5.19 2.71 12.47
CA GLU A 31 5.57 4.08 12.84
C GLU A 31 7.00 4.41 12.39
N ALA A 32 7.94 3.49 12.55
CA ALA A 32 9.30 3.70 12.12
C ALA A 32 9.41 3.81 10.59
N ALA A 33 8.68 2.98 9.85
CA ALA A 33 8.61 3.04 8.40
C ALA A 33 7.99 4.36 7.93
N ALA A 34 6.86 4.77 8.50
CA ALA A 34 6.21 6.03 8.17
C ALA A 34 7.13 7.25 8.40
N LYS A 35 7.83 7.28 9.53
CA LYS A 35 8.83 8.33 9.81
C LYS A 35 9.98 8.33 8.80
N ALA A 36 10.39 7.18 8.33
CA ALA A 36 11.44 7.07 7.31
C ALA A 36 10.96 7.54 5.94
N GLU A 37 9.70 7.30 5.58
CA GLU A 37 9.07 7.81 4.36
C GLU A 37 8.91 9.34 4.42
N GLY A 38 8.53 9.88 5.55
CA GLY A 38 8.51 11.31 5.82
C GLY A 38 7.37 12.08 5.17
N ALA A 39 6.44 11.41 4.48
CA ALA A 39 5.31 12.04 3.80
C ALA A 39 4.08 11.16 3.80
N VAL A 40 2.90 11.79 3.68
CA VAL A 40 1.62 11.14 3.38
C VAL A 40 0.90 11.97 2.31
N ASN A 41 0.48 11.30 1.25
CA ASN A 41 -0.25 11.91 0.13
C ASN A 41 -1.69 11.43 0.18
N SER A 42 -2.63 12.35 0.31
CA SER A 42 -4.06 12.04 0.30
C SER A 42 -4.77 12.55 -0.95
N VAL A 43 -5.95 12.03 -1.16
CA VAL A 43 -6.90 12.52 -2.17
C VAL A 43 -8.26 12.71 -1.50
N GLY A 44 -8.94 13.81 -1.81
CA GLY A 44 -10.26 14.11 -1.29
C GLY A 44 -10.34 14.38 0.21
N MET A 45 -9.24 14.74 0.85
CA MET A 45 -9.15 14.98 2.29
C MET A 45 -8.61 16.39 2.60
N PRO A 46 -9.25 17.45 2.06
CA PRO A 46 -8.75 18.81 2.23
C PRO A 46 -8.88 19.30 3.66
N ASP A 47 -8.03 20.26 4.02
CA ASP A 47 -7.90 20.82 5.38
C ASP A 47 -9.21 21.37 5.97
N ASP A 48 -10.07 21.94 5.13
CA ASP A 48 -11.30 22.62 5.53
C ASP A 48 -12.50 21.67 5.71
N TRP A 49 -12.28 20.38 5.55
CA TRP A 49 -13.35 19.38 5.69
C TRP A 49 -13.04 18.36 6.77
N ALA A 50 -14.08 17.90 7.50
CA ALA A 50 -14.03 16.81 8.49
C ALA A 50 -12.88 16.89 9.50
N ASN A 51 -12.37 18.10 9.78
CA ASN A 51 -11.21 18.34 10.64
C ASN A 51 -9.89 17.66 10.17
N TRP A 52 -9.76 17.40 8.88
CA TRP A 52 -8.52 16.82 8.36
C TRP A 52 -7.28 17.62 8.70
N LYS A 53 -7.39 18.96 8.73
CA LYS A 53 -6.30 19.83 9.14
C LYS A 53 -5.70 19.43 10.49
N GLY A 54 -6.53 19.21 11.50
CA GLY A 54 -6.06 18.79 12.83
C GLY A 54 -5.36 17.43 12.79
N THR A 55 -5.88 16.50 12.00
CA THR A 55 -5.27 15.19 11.80
C THR A 55 -3.88 15.31 11.16
N TRP A 56 -3.74 16.12 10.11
CA TRP A 56 -2.46 16.34 9.43
C TRP A 56 -1.44 17.06 10.31
N GLU A 57 -1.89 18.05 11.09
CA GLU A 57 -1.04 18.75 12.07
C GLU A 57 -0.53 17.79 13.16
N ASP A 58 -1.36 16.89 13.65
CA ASP A 58 -0.96 15.86 14.62
C ASP A 58 0.03 14.86 14.04
N LEU A 59 -0.16 14.41 12.80
CA LEU A 59 0.78 13.53 12.11
C LEU A 59 2.12 14.22 11.87
N ALA A 60 2.12 15.48 11.47
CA ALA A 60 3.34 16.26 11.30
C ALA A 60 4.09 16.41 12.62
N LYS A 61 3.38 16.71 13.71
CA LYS A 61 3.96 16.92 15.04
C LYS A 61 4.52 15.64 15.65
N ASN A 62 3.79 14.53 15.55
CA ASN A 62 4.11 13.27 16.23
C ASN A 62 5.05 12.39 15.44
N TYR A 63 4.99 12.45 14.10
CA TYR A 63 5.70 11.53 13.19
C TYR A 63 6.60 12.25 12.19
N GLY A 64 6.54 13.58 12.10
CA GLY A 64 7.34 14.35 11.15
C GLY A 64 6.89 14.21 9.70
N LEU A 65 5.64 13.77 9.47
CA LEU A 65 5.10 13.54 8.12
C LEU A 65 4.70 14.86 7.46
N LYS A 66 5.11 15.04 6.21
CA LYS A 66 4.61 16.10 5.35
C LYS A 66 3.34 15.61 4.67
N HIS A 67 2.28 16.41 4.73
CA HIS A 67 1.03 16.09 4.07
C HIS A 67 0.84 16.88 2.79
N ILE A 68 0.35 16.24 1.75
CA ILE A 68 -0.10 16.85 0.49
C ILE A 68 -1.44 16.22 0.16
N ASP A 69 -2.48 17.04 -0.04
CA ASP A 69 -3.78 16.60 -0.53
C ASP A 69 -3.98 17.01 -1.98
N THR A 70 -4.67 16.16 -2.73
CA THR A 70 -5.23 16.51 -4.04
C THR A 70 -6.74 16.43 -3.95
N ASP A 71 -7.41 17.57 -4.03
CA ASP A 71 -8.85 17.63 -3.94
C ASP A 71 -9.51 16.88 -5.10
N MET A 72 -10.34 15.89 -4.76
CA MET A 72 -11.02 15.02 -5.71
C MET A 72 -12.40 14.64 -5.19
N SER A 73 -13.32 14.37 -6.12
CA SER A 73 -14.59 13.72 -5.79
C SER A 73 -14.37 12.21 -5.59
N SER A 74 -15.26 11.56 -4.83
CA SER A 74 -15.19 10.11 -4.58
C SER A 74 -15.07 9.27 -5.85
N ALA A 75 -15.77 9.65 -6.92
CA ALA A 75 -15.67 8.94 -8.20
C ALA A 75 -14.28 9.09 -8.84
N GLN A 76 -13.66 10.26 -8.73
CA GLN A 76 -12.30 10.51 -9.24
C GLN A 76 -11.25 9.76 -8.44
N GLU A 77 -11.41 9.71 -7.12
CA GLU A 77 -10.51 8.95 -6.24
C GLU A 77 -10.52 7.46 -6.58
N ILE A 78 -11.70 6.86 -6.71
CA ILE A 78 -11.84 5.45 -7.09
C ILE A 78 -11.19 5.18 -8.45
N ALA A 79 -11.45 6.05 -9.44
CA ALA A 79 -10.85 5.92 -10.76
C ALA A 79 -9.31 6.03 -10.71
N LYS A 80 -8.78 6.95 -9.89
CA LYS A 80 -7.35 7.12 -9.68
C LYS A 80 -6.73 5.86 -9.06
N PHE A 81 -7.27 5.37 -7.95
CA PHE A 81 -6.74 4.17 -7.29
C PHE A 81 -6.81 2.95 -8.19
N ALA A 82 -7.89 2.78 -8.97
CA ALA A 82 -8.00 1.70 -9.95
C ALA A 82 -6.95 1.80 -11.07
N ALA A 83 -6.68 3.00 -11.56
CA ALA A 83 -5.70 3.23 -12.61
C ALA A 83 -4.25 3.07 -12.12
N GLU A 84 -3.98 3.41 -10.87
CA GLU A 84 -2.64 3.45 -10.28
C GLU A 84 -2.32 2.26 -9.35
N LYS A 85 -3.14 1.22 -9.34
CA LYS A 85 -3.01 0.07 -8.43
C LYS A 85 -1.62 -0.56 -8.38
N ASP A 86 -0.87 -0.51 -9.48
CA ASP A 86 0.48 -1.08 -9.59
C ASP A 86 1.59 -0.04 -9.36
N ASN A 87 1.23 1.24 -9.28
CA ASN A 87 2.17 2.34 -9.05
C ASN A 87 1.44 3.52 -8.39
N ALA A 88 1.00 3.33 -7.16
CA ALA A 88 0.22 4.31 -6.42
C ALA A 88 1.01 5.60 -6.16
N SER A 89 0.38 6.75 -6.39
CA SER A 89 0.91 8.07 -6.06
C SER A 89 0.25 8.70 -4.84
N ALA A 90 -0.85 8.12 -4.36
CA ALA A 90 -1.53 8.50 -3.12
C ALA A 90 -1.60 7.31 -2.16
N ASP A 91 -1.54 7.61 -0.88
CA ASP A 91 -1.52 6.62 0.20
C ASP A 91 -2.93 6.36 0.74
N ILE A 92 -3.79 7.37 0.72
CA ILE A 92 -5.12 7.32 1.34
C ILE A 92 -6.09 8.26 0.62
N GLY A 93 -7.37 7.90 0.64
CA GLY A 93 -8.48 8.75 0.17
C GLY A 93 -9.72 8.56 1.04
N ASP A 94 -10.63 9.54 1.00
CA ASP A 94 -11.89 9.52 1.72
C ASP A 94 -13.07 9.51 0.73
N VAL A 95 -13.66 8.34 0.53
CA VAL A 95 -14.80 8.18 -0.39
C VAL A 95 -16.12 8.12 0.37
N GLY A 96 -17.11 8.81 -0.13
CA GLY A 96 -18.47 8.77 0.44
C GLY A 96 -19.02 7.34 0.48
N ALA A 97 -19.71 6.97 1.55
CA ALA A 97 -20.22 5.62 1.78
C ALA A 97 -21.08 5.06 0.63
N ALA A 98 -21.78 5.94 -0.10
CA ALA A 98 -22.58 5.55 -1.28
C ALA A 98 -21.74 4.97 -2.41
N PHE A 99 -20.44 5.25 -2.44
CA PHE A 99 -19.49 4.74 -3.44
C PHE A 99 -18.85 3.40 -3.04
N GLY A 100 -19.09 2.91 -1.83
CA GLY A 100 -18.53 1.64 -1.34
C GLY A 100 -18.69 0.47 -2.32
N PRO A 101 -19.85 0.22 -2.94
CA PRO A 101 -20.05 -0.90 -3.88
C PRO A 101 -19.17 -0.88 -5.13
N ILE A 102 -18.63 0.28 -5.51
CA ILE A 102 -17.74 0.41 -6.68
C ILE A 102 -16.27 0.62 -6.29
N ALA A 103 -16.00 0.74 -5.01
CA ALA A 103 -14.63 0.90 -4.47
C ALA A 103 -13.97 -0.42 -4.08
N VAL A 104 -14.66 -1.55 -4.22
CA VAL A 104 -14.22 -2.90 -3.82
C VAL A 104 -14.00 -3.83 -5.01
#